data_0452495303e44c01e649e68faacaf545
#
_entry.id   0452495303e44c01e649e68faacaf545
#
_cell.length_a   1.000
_cell.length_b   1.000
_cell.length_c   1.000
_cell.angle_alpha   90.00
_cell.angle_beta   90.00
_cell.angle_gamma   90.00
#
_symmetry.space_group_name_H-M   'P 1'
#
loop_
_entity.id
_entity.type
_entity.pdbx_description
1 polymer ?
#
loop_
_entity_poly.entity_id
_entity_poly.type
_entity_poly.pdbx_seq_one_letter_code
_entity_poly.pdbx_strand_id
1 'polypeptide(L)' 'MGVMFGTYKTWKIVYTPKVLNAGMMCVAFVEAVDRANAIFTFQSQYAGQYHTIDSCTLFG' A
#
# COMPACT_ATOMS: atom_id res chain seq x y z
N MET A 1 22.84 5.58 15.38
CA MET A 1 22.50 6.25 14.95
C MET A 1 21.82 6.25 14.15
N GLY A 2 21.15 6.22 14.11
CA GLY A 2 20.31 6.03 13.29
C GLY A 2 20.22 6.94 12.28
N VAL A 3 20.71 6.75 11.37
CA VAL A 3 20.64 7.65 10.35
C VAL A 3 19.48 7.34 9.54
N MET A 4 18.72 8.31 9.16
CA MET A 4 17.66 8.11 8.34
C MET A 4 18.08 8.24 6.98
N PHE A 5 17.82 7.28 6.19
CA PHE A 5 18.12 7.39 4.86
C PHE A 5 16.86 7.57 4.13
N GLY A 6 16.68 8.56 3.49
CA GLY A 6 15.51 8.77 2.72
C GLY A 6 14.36 9.26 3.58
N THR A 7 13.38 9.83 2.97
CA THR A 7 12.24 10.40 3.64
C THR A 7 11.04 9.52 3.41
N TYR A 8 10.25 9.35 4.41
CA TYR A 8 9.02 8.60 4.24
C TYR A 8 8.05 9.42 3.40
N LYS A 9 7.42 8.75 2.49
CA LYS A 9 6.45 9.36 1.60
C LYS A 9 5.14 8.60 1.74
N THR A 10 4.07 9.25 1.35
CA THR A 10 2.76 8.61 1.39
C THR A 10 2.49 7.97 0.04
N TRP A 11 2.08 6.72 0.06
CA TRP A 11 1.81 5.98 -1.16
C TRP A 11 0.35 5.60 -1.19
N LYS A 12 -0.26 5.78 -2.34
CA LYS A 12 -1.66 5.43 -2.54
C LYS A 12 -1.71 4.07 -3.20
N ILE A 13 -2.34 3.12 -2.54
CA ILE A 13 -2.45 1.78 -3.05
C ILE A 13 -3.91 1.50 -3.35
N VAL A 14 -4.18 1.20 -4.60
CA VAL A 14 -5.53 0.81 -5.02
C VAL A 14 -5.53 -0.70 -5.08
N TYR A 15 -6.48 -1.31 -4.42
CA TYR A 15 -6.51 -2.76 -4.34
C TYR A 15 -7.94 -3.27 -4.44
N THR A 16 -8.06 -4.54 -4.79
CA THR A 16 -9.35 -5.20 -4.86
C THR A 16 -9.51 -6.00 -3.57
N PRO A 17 -10.55 -5.76 -2.81
CA PRO A 17 -10.73 -6.49 -1.56
C PRO A 17 -11.07 -7.94 -1.83
N LYS A 18 -10.73 -8.76 -0.87
CA LYS A 18 -10.96 -10.17 -1.02
C LYS A 18 -12.42 -10.54 -0.89
N VAL A 19 -13.15 -9.80 -0.08
CA VAL A 19 -14.49 -10.12 0.19
C VAL A 19 -15.44 -9.25 -0.40
N LEU A 20 -16.58 -9.74 -0.61
CA LEU A 20 -17.67 -9.05 -0.97
C LEU A 20 -17.68 -8.14 -2.01
N ASN A 21 -18.40 -7.42 -2.41
CA ASN A 21 -18.54 -6.33 -3.37
C ASN A 21 -17.60 -6.48 -4.52
N ALA A 22 -17.76 -7.55 -5.23
CA ALA A 22 -16.93 -7.79 -6.37
C ALA A 22 -16.93 -6.58 -7.28
N GLY A 23 -15.80 -6.26 -7.81
CA GLY A 23 -15.69 -5.14 -8.71
C GLY A 23 -15.41 -3.82 -8.06
N MET A 24 -15.50 -3.75 -6.75
CA MET A 24 -15.20 -2.51 -6.07
C MET A 24 -13.73 -2.48 -5.73
N MET A 25 -13.14 -1.33 -5.94
CA MET A 25 -11.76 -1.13 -5.56
C MET A 25 -11.69 -0.28 -4.33
N CYS A 26 -10.70 -0.54 -3.52
CA CYS A 26 -10.48 0.23 -2.31
C CYS A 26 -9.15 0.93 -2.39
N VAL A 27 -8.98 1.93 -1.56
CA VAL A 27 -7.75 2.71 -1.54
C VAL A 27 -7.20 2.67 -0.13
N ALA A 28 -5.90 2.46 -0.03
CA ALA A 28 -5.20 2.54 1.25
C ALA A 28 -4.01 3.46 1.09
N PHE A 29 -3.66 4.16 2.16
CA PHE A 29 -2.49 5.01 2.16
C PHE A 29 -1.49 4.42 3.15
N VAL A 30 -0.26 4.27 2.69
CA VAL A 30 0.80 3.79 3.57
C VAL A 30 2.00 4.69 3.43
N GLU A 31 2.81 4.74 4.47
CA GLU A 31 4.02 5.54 4.44
C GLU A 31 5.22 4.63 4.32
N ALA A 32 6.09 4.93 3.39
CA ALA A 32 7.27 4.14 3.15
C ALA A 32 8.28 4.96 2.36
N VAL A 33 9.51 4.53 2.37
CA VAL A 33 10.56 5.28 1.70
C VAL A 33 10.53 5.07 0.19
N ASP A 34 10.01 3.95 -0.27
CA ASP A 34 9.91 3.72 -1.70
C ASP A 34 8.73 2.79 -1.98
N ARG A 35 8.51 2.56 -3.26
CA ARG A 35 7.35 1.81 -3.70
C ARG A 35 7.38 0.36 -3.22
N ALA A 36 8.54 -0.26 -3.27
CA ALA A 36 8.64 -1.67 -2.85
C ALA A 36 8.31 -1.81 -1.37
N ASN A 37 8.80 -0.89 -0.57
CA ASN A 37 8.49 -0.92 0.86
C ASN A 37 7.03 -0.59 1.12
N ALA A 38 6.44 0.28 0.31
CA ALA A 38 5.03 0.58 0.46
C ALA A 38 4.19 -0.66 0.22
N ILE A 39 4.52 -1.40 -0.81
CA ILE A 39 3.77 -2.61 -1.12
C ILE A 39 3.97 -3.64 -0.01
N PHE A 40 5.19 -3.79 0.47
CA PHE A 40 5.45 -4.72 1.55
C PHE A 40 4.67 -4.35 2.80
N THR A 41 4.65 -3.07 3.14
CA THR A 41 3.92 -2.60 4.30
C THR A 41 2.42 -2.89 4.14
N PHE A 42 1.91 -2.62 2.95
CA PHE A 42 0.50 -2.88 2.70
C PHE A 42 0.20 -4.37 2.86
N GLN A 43 1.04 -5.21 2.30
CA GLN A 43 0.81 -6.64 2.37
C GLN A 43 0.83 -7.15 3.81
N SER A 44 1.66 -6.56 4.64
CA SER A 44 1.73 -6.94 6.03
C SER A 44 0.49 -6.49 6.80
N GLN A 45 0.03 -5.28 6.54
CA GLN A 45 -1.09 -4.74 7.27
C GLN A 45 -2.43 -5.31 6.80
N TYR A 46 -2.52 -5.65 5.53
CA TYR A 46 -3.78 -6.11 4.95
C TYR A 46 -3.73 -7.59 4.58
N ALA A 47 -2.89 -8.34 5.26
CA ALA A 47 -2.75 -9.77 4.94
C ALA A 47 -4.11 -10.44 5.01
N GLY A 48 -4.45 -11.16 3.96
CA GLY A 48 -5.71 -11.87 3.93
C GLY A 48 -6.92 -11.03 3.62
N GLN A 49 -6.73 -9.73 3.44
CA GLN A 49 -7.85 -8.83 3.20
C GLN A 49 -7.92 -8.30 1.79
N TYR A 50 -6.95 -8.58 0.99
CA TYR A 50 -6.98 -8.10 -0.39
C TYR A 50 -6.79 -9.26 -1.34
N HIS A 51 -7.29 -9.09 -2.54
CA HIS A 51 -7.14 -10.08 -3.58
C HIS A 51 -5.99 -9.69 -4.50
N THR A 52 -5.99 -8.46 -4.93
CA THR A 52 -5.00 -7.98 -5.88
C THR A 52 -4.65 -6.54 -5.58
N ILE A 53 -3.38 -6.21 -5.73
CA ILE A 53 -2.96 -4.81 -5.67
C ILE A 53 -3.00 -4.31 -7.11
N ASP A 54 -3.85 -3.32 -7.35
CA ASP A 54 -4.03 -2.81 -8.69
C ASP A 54 -3.04 -1.72 -9.06
N SER A 55 -2.69 -0.88 -8.13
CA SER A 55 -1.67 0.14 -8.39
C SER A 55 -1.08 0.65 -7.08
N CYS A 56 0.10 1.20 -7.20
CA CYS A 56 0.77 1.81 -6.05
C CYS A 56 1.51 3.01 -6.58
N THR A 57 1.03 4.19 -6.23
CA THR A 57 1.60 5.42 -6.76
C THR A 57 1.90 6.38 -5.63
N LEU A 58 2.78 7.31 -5.91
CA LEU A 58 3.13 8.32 -4.94
C LEU A 58 1.97 9.29 -4.79
N PHE A 59 1.60 9.56 -3.56
CA PHE A 59 0.50 10.47 -3.27
C PHE A 59 1.06 11.79 -2.77
N GLY A 60 0.64 12.82 -3.32
CA GLY A 60 1.09 14.14 -2.94
C GLY A 60 2.29 14.58 -3.71
#